data_fab946931913b0a4e6b890fcee6b1b96
#
_entry.id   fab946931913b0a4e6b890fcee6b1b96
#
_cell.length_a   1.000
_cell.length_b   1.000
_cell.length_c   1.000
_cell.angle_alpha   90.00
_cell.angle_beta   90.00
_cell.angle_gamma   90.00
#
_symmetry.space_group_name_H-M   'P 1'
#
loop_
_entity.id
_entity.type
_entity.pdbx_description
1 polymer ?
#
loop_
_entity_poly.entity_id
_entity_poly.type
_entity_poly.pdbx_seq_one_letter_code
_entity_poly.pdbx_strand_id
1 'polypeptide(L)'
;MALSTWRNRIVGHGDEDPRVIRPNPQNWRVHGEKQSRALTGILAQVGWVGEVMVNRRTGHLVDGHLRVDLAIQSGEARVPVTYVDLDDQEEALVLATLDPLGAMAGVDRLRLGDLLEQMAHEDQATQALLEQIKADAGLMGITHGPYDDRLLEEIDADTLPERPYWVLMAVPVDKMLAAKPLLEEIKAQGIRVEISDVG
;
A
#
# COMPACT_ATOMS: atom_id res chain seq x y z
N MET A 1 -18.30 -25.19 -19.22
CA MET A 1 -16.87 -25.02 -18.98
C MET A 1 -16.56 -25.62 -17.62
N ALA A 2 -15.72 -26.66 -17.57
CA ALA A 2 -15.24 -27.20 -16.30
C ALA A 2 -14.38 -26.12 -15.63
N LEU A 3 -14.67 -25.75 -14.38
CA LEU A 3 -13.85 -24.86 -13.58
C LEU A 3 -12.49 -25.56 -13.41
N SER A 4 -11.44 -24.98 -14.00
CA SER A 4 -10.09 -25.44 -13.79
C SER A 4 -9.77 -25.26 -12.30
N THR A 5 -9.48 -26.35 -11.60
CA THR A 5 -8.99 -26.27 -10.22
C THR A 5 -7.58 -25.67 -10.23
N TRP A 6 -7.36 -24.64 -9.42
CA TRP A 6 -6.06 -24.04 -9.27
C TRP A 6 -5.07 -25.04 -8.66
N ARG A 7 -3.88 -25.14 -9.28
CA ARG A 7 -2.83 -26.03 -8.80
C ARG A 7 -2.00 -25.34 -7.75
N ASN A 8 -1.69 -26.01 -6.65
CA ASN A 8 -0.68 -25.51 -5.73
C ASN A 8 0.71 -25.75 -6.35
N ARG A 9 1.49 -24.68 -6.47
CA ARG A 9 2.86 -24.71 -7.01
C ARG A 9 3.92 -24.57 -5.91
N ILE A 10 3.50 -24.39 -4.66
CA ILE A 10 4.41 -24.37 -3.50
C ILE A 10 4.81 -25.80 -3.19
N VAL A 11 6.10 -26.07 -3.17
CA VAL A 11 6.67 -27.40 -2.94
C VAL A 11 7.48 -27.49 -1.64
N GLY A 12 7.60 -26.42 -0.90
CA GLY A 12 8.28 -26.43 0.40
C GLY A 12 8.55 -25.01 0.93
N HIS A 13 9.02 -25.01 2.18
CA HIS A 13 9.46 -23.81 2.90
C HIS A 13 10.80 -24.14 3.57
N GLY A 14 11.59 -23.11 3.85
CA GLY A 14 12.87 -23.26 4.53
C GLY A 14 13.54 -21.94 4.84
N ASP A 15 14.76 -22.04 5.35
CA ASP A 15 15.64 -20.90 5.58
C ASP A 15 16.93 -21.11 4.79
N GLU A 16 17.35 -20.10 4.04
CA GLU A 16 18.56 -20.14 3.23
C GLU A 16 19.53 -19.02 3.57
N ASP A 17 20.81 -19.26 3.34
CA ASP A 17 21.79 -18.19 3.30
C ASP A 17 21.47 -17.26 2.11
N PRO A 18 21.21 -15.96 2.31
CA PRO A 18 20.83 -15.06 1.23
C PRO A 18 21.91 -14.97 0.14
N ARG A 19 23.18 -15.27 0.46
CA ARG A 19 24.30 -15.24 -0.49
C ARG A 19 24.32 -16.40 -1.48
N VAL A 20 23.61 -17.49 -1.20
CA VAL A 20 23.48 -18.62 -2.14
C VAL A 20 22.26 -18.54 -3.03
N ILE A 21 21.31 -17.66 -2.69
CA ILE A 21 20.11 -17.42 -3.50
C ILE A 21 20.52 -16.66 -4.77
N ARG A 22 20.23 -17.24 -5.91
CA ARG A 22 20.58 -16.64 -7.20
C ARG A 22 19.54 -15.64 -7.65
N PRO A 23 19.90 -14.37 -7.94
CA PRO A 23 18.97 -13.42 -8.53
C PRO A 23 18.49 -13.93 -9.90
N ASN A 24 17.26 -13.61 -10.27
CA ASN A 24 16.73 -13.98 -11.56
C ASN A 24 17.31 -13.06 -12.65
N PRO A 25 17.94 -13.62 -13.71
CA PRO A 25 18.50 -12.80 -14.79
C PRO A 25 17.46 -12.03 -15.59
N GLN A 26 16.18 -12.41 -15.50
CA GLN A 26 15.07 -11.72 -16.14
C GLN A 26 14.37 -10.71 -15.20
N ASN A 27 14.91 -10.47 -14.01
CA ASN A 27 14.35 -9.45 -13.12
C ASN A 27 14.47 -8.07 -13.75
N TRP A 28 13.33 -7.47 -14.06
CA TRP A 28 13.23 -6.17 -14.73
C TRP A 28 13.09 -4.98 -13.76
N ARG A 29 12.95 -5.28 -12.45
CA ARG A 29 12.74 -4.23 -11.44
C ARG A 29 14.04 -3.58 -11.03
N VAL A 30 13.97 -2.26 -10.88
CA VAL A 30 15.06 -1.44 -10.32
C VAL A 30 14.55 -0.80 -9.04
N HIS A 31 15.25 -1.05 -7.96
CA HIS A 31 14.89 -0.55 -6.63
C HIS A 31 15.66 0.73 -6.31
N GLY A 32 14.94 1.82 -6.02
CA GLY A 32 15.53 3.08 -5.65
C GLY A 32 15.97 3.13 -4.18
N GLU A 33 16.86 4.05 -3.84
CA GLU A 33 17.40 4.21 -2.49
C GLU A 33 16.32 4.52 -1.44
N LYS A 34 15.29 5.29 -1.80
CA LYS A 34 14.14 5.56 -0.94
C LYS A 34 13.42 4.27 -0.52
N GLN A 35 13.13 3.40 -1.50
CA GLN A 35 12.47 2.13 -1.26
C GLN A 35 13.33 1.21 -0.39
N SER A 36 14.63 1.15 -0.67
CA SER A 36 15.59 0.34 0.10
C SER A 36 15.63 0.78 1.56
N ARG A 37 15.73 2.09 1.83
CA ARG A 37 15.73 2.64 3.19
C ARG A 37 14.41 2.36 3.92
N ALA A 38 13.26 2.59 3.29
CA ALA A 38 11.97 2.33 3.87
C ALA A 38 11.77 0.84 4.23
N LEU A 39 12.15 -0.07 3.32
CA LEU A 39 12.07 -1.50 3.58
C LEU A 39 13.03 -1.94 4.69
N THR A 40 14.24 -1.37 4.75
CA THR A 40 15.17 -1.62 5.86
C THR A 40 14.57 -1.21 7.20
N GLY A 41 13.93 -0.02 7.27
CA GLY A 41 13.24 0.44 8.48
C GLY A 41 12.12 -0.51 8.92
N ILE A 42 11.29 -0.96 7.98
CA ILE A 42 10.22 -1.93 8.24
C ILE A 42 10.79 -3.27 8.74
N LEU A 43 11.80 -3.81 8.08
CA LEU A 43 12.45 -5.06 8.48
C LEU A 43 13.10 -4.95 9.87
N ALA A 44 13.70 -3.81 10.19
CA ALA A 44 14.29 -3.57 11.51
C ALA A 44 13.22 -3.47 12.63
N GLN A 45 12.07 -2.89 12.32
CA GLN A 45 11.00 -2.65 13.29
C GLN A 45 10.09 -3.87 13.49
N VAL A 46 9.72 -4.55 12.42
CA VAL A 46 8.72 -5.62 12.42
C VAL A 46 9.36 -7.00 12.22
N GLY A 47 10.50 -7.07 11.55
CA GLY A 47 11.13 -8.32 11.13
C GLY A 47 10.54 -8.88 9.82
N TRP A 48 10.83 -10.15 9.57
CA TRP A 48 10.33 -10.87 8.40
C TRP A 48 8.87 -11.26 8.59
N VAL A 49 7.99 -10.73 7.73
CA VAL A 49 6.54 -11.07 7.71
C VAL A 49 6.13 -11.78 6.42
N GLY A 50 7.07 -12.04 5.54
CA GLY A 50 6.85 -12.75 4.28
C GLY A 50 8.14 -13.41 3.80
N GLU A 51 8.00 -14.57 3.20
CA GLU A 51 9.11 -15.34 2.65
C GLU A 51 9.55 -14.77 1.28
N VAL A 52 10.82 -14.95 0.91
CA VAL A 52 11.24 -14.76 -0.47
C VAL A 52 10.88 -16.00 -1.29
N MET A 53 10.62 -15.86 -2.58
CA MET A 53 10.16 -16.95 -3.42
C MET A 53 11.27 -17.42 -4.37
N VAL A 54 11.62 -18.70 -4.31
CA VAL A 54 12.65 -19.31 -5.14
C VAL A 54 12.04 -20.43 -5.99
N ASN A 55 12.30 -20.41 -7.31
CA ASN A 55 11.91 -21.51 -8.17
C ASN A 55 12.90 -22.68 -8.01
N ARG A 56 12.40 -23.82 -7.57
CA ARG A 56 13.23 -25.00 -7.29
C ARG A 56 13.88 -25.58 -8.54
N ARG A 57 13.28 -25.39 -9.72
CA ARG A 57 13.85 -25.92 -10.99
C ARG A 57 15.05 -25.12 -11.45
N THR A 58 14.96 -23.81 -11.42
CA THR A 58 16.00 -22.90 -11.90
C THR A 58 16.99 -22.49 -10.80
N GLY A 59 16.56 -22.56 -9.54
CA GLY A 59 17.23 -22.02 -8.37
C GLY A 59 17.26 -20.49 -8.36
N HIS A 60 16.46 -19.85 -9.20
CA HIS A 60 16.38 -18.39 -9.27
C HIS A 60 15.32 -17.83 -8.34
N LEU A 61 15.60 -16.65 -7.83
CA LEU A 61 14.65 -15.85 -7.07
C LEU A 61 13.52 -15.35 -8.00
N VAL A 62 12.27 -15.54 -7.58
CA VAL A 62 11.08 -15.10 -8.31
C VAL A 62 10.49 -13.86 -7.68
N ASP A 63 10.50 -13.77 -6.34
CA ASP A 63 10.10 -12.58 -5.59
C ASP A 63 11.01 -12.34 -4.38
N GLY A 64 11.14 -11.06 -4.00
CA GLY A 64 11.91 -10.63 -2.84
C GLY A 64 13.36 -10.24 -3.14
N HIS A 65 13.72 -9.87 -4.38
CA HIS A 65 15.06 -9.46 -4.76
C HIS A 65 15.63 -8.39 -3.83
N LEU A 66 14.90 -7.31 -3.59
CA LEU A 66 15.34 -6.26 -2.66
C LEU A 66 15.52 -6.78 -1.23
N ARG A 67 14.64 -7.67 -0.77
CA ARG A 67 14.76 -8.26 0.59
C ARG A 67 16.04 -9.09 0.74
N VAL A 68 16.39 -9.88 -0.28
CA VAL A 68 17.63 -10.64 -0.31
C VAL A 68 18.86 -9.73 -0.34
N ASP A 69 18.86 -8.70 -1.19
CA ASP A 69 19.95 -7.73 -1.26
C ASP A 69 20.19 -7.02 0.07
N LEU A 70 19.12 -6.57 0.74
CA LEU A 70 19.19 -5.95 2.06
C LEU A 70 19.67 -6.93 3.14
N ALA A 71 19.25 -8.18 3.09
CA ALA A 71 19.70 -9.21 4.02
C ALA A 71 21.22 -9.46 3.89
N ILE A 72 21.74 -9.50 2.66
CA ILE A 72 23.19 -9.62 2.41
C ILE A 72 23.92 -8.40 2.98
N GLN A 73 23.42 -7.18 2.73
CA GLN A 73 24.02 -5.94 3.22
C GLN A 73 24.03 -5.85 4.74
N SER A 74 22.97 -6.34 5.37
CA SER A 74 22.82 -6.35 6.84
C SER A 74 23.54 -7.50 7.51
N GLY A 75 24.13 -8.43 6.74
CA GLY A 75 24.86 -9.59 7.29
C GLY A 75 23.96 -10.68 7.86
N GLU A 76 22.70 -10.74 7.42
CA GLU A 76 21.77 -11.78 7.86
C GLU A 76 22.31 -13.18 7.50
N ALA A 77 22.23 -14.09 8.46
CA ALA A 77 22.72 -15.45 8.27
C ALA A 77 21.75 -16.29 7.44
N ARG A 78 20.45 -16.05 7.58
CA ARG A 78 19.39 -16.78 6.91
C ARG A 78 18.19 -15.89 6.62
N VAL A 79 17.47 -16.23 5.55
CA VAL A 79 16.21 -15.62 5.14
C VAL A 79 15.15 -16.68 4.92
N PRO A 80 13.88 -16.43 5.26
CA PRO A 80 12.79 -17.38 5.04
C PRO A 80 12.46 -17.50 3.56
N VAL A 81 12.29 -18.73 3.07
CA VAL A 81 12.11 -19.04 1.66
C VAL A 81 10.89 -19.92 1.42
N THR A 82 10.03 -19.52 0.50
CA THR A 82 9.04 -20.39 -0.15
C THR A 82 9.62 -20.94 -1.45
N TYR A 83 9.62 -22.26 -1.62
CA TYR A 83 10.01 -22.91 -2.86
C TYR A 83 8.78 -23.17 -3.72
N VAL A 84 8.89 -22.78 -5.00
CA VAL A 84 7.86 -23.07 -6.02
C VAL A 84 8.43 -23.95 -7.12
N ASP A 85 7.57 -24.69 -7.80
CA ASP A 85 7.92 -25.55 -8.94
C ASP A 85 7.26 -25.00 -10.20
N LEU A 86 7.96 -24.12 -10.91
CA LEU A 86 7.52 -23.44 -12.11
C LEU A 86 8.37 -23.85 -13.32
N ASP A 87 7.73 -24.03 -14.47
CA ASP A 87 8.48 -24.08 -15.72
C ASP A 87 8.91 -22.66 -16.16
N ASP A 88 9.72 -22.57 -17.22
CA ASP A 88 10.32 -21.31 -17.65
C ASP A 88 9.25 -20.27 -18.06
N GLN A 89 8.15 -20.70 -18.66
CA GLN A 89 7.05 -19.82 -19.07
C GLN A 89 6.24 -19.35 -17.85
N GLU A 90 5.98 -20.24 -16.91
CA GLU A 90 5.31 -19.93 -15.66
C GLU A 90 6.14 -18.97 -14.81
N GLU A 91 7.47 -19.18 -14.73
CA GLU A 91 8.39 -18.29 -14.00
C GLU A 91 8.38 -16.88 -14.62
N ALA A 92 8.52 -16.80 -15.95
CA ALA A 92 8.47 -15.51 -16.66
C ALA A 92 7.12 -14.80 -16.46
N LEU A 93 6.01 -15.53 -16.50
CA LEU A 93 4.68 -14.98 -16.28
C LEU A 93 4.55 -14.42 -14.85
N VAL A 94 4.98 -15.15 -13.83
CA VAL A 94 4.92 -14.71 -12.43
C VAL A 94 5.81 -13.47 -12.24
N LEU A 95 7.05 -13.47 -12.74
CA LEU A 95 7.94 -12.31 -12.70
C LEU A 95 7.32 -11.05 -13.32
N ALA A 96 6.60 -11.22 -14.44
CA ALA A 96 5.99 -10.10 -15.14
C ALA A 96 4.73 -9.56 -14.46
N THR A 97 4.00 -10.38 -13.69
CA THR A 97 2.62 -10.05 -13.28
C THR A 97 2.41 -9.92 -11.78
N LEU A 98 3.25 -10.49 -10.92
CA LEU A 98 3.00 -10.55 -9.47
C LEU A 98 2.79 -9.16 -8.86
N ASP A 99 3.72 -8.23 -9.08
CA ASP A 99 3.62 -6.87 -8.54
C ASP A 99 2.62 -5.98 -9.30
N PRO A 100 2.60 -5.98 -10.66
CA PRO A 100 1.57 -5.24 -11.38
C PRO A 100 0.15 -5.60 -10.96
N LEU A 101 -0.15 -6.87 -10.72
CA LEU A 101 -1.47 -7.29 -10.23
C LEU A 101 -1.77 -6.73 -8.83
N GLY A 102 -0.79 -6.72 -7.93
CA GLY A 102 -0.93 -6.08 -6.61
C GLY A 102 -1.19 -4.58 -6.73
N ALA A 103 -0.47 -3.91 -7.64
CA ALA A 103 -0.61 -2.47 -7.87
C ALA A 103 -1.95 -2.07 -8.55
N MET A 104 -2.68 -3.00 -9.16
CA MET A 104 -4.00 -2.74 -9.75
C MET A 104 -5.12 -2.66 -8.71
N ALA A 105 -4.86 -3.04 -7.46
CA ALA A 105 -5.87 -2.94 -6.40
C ALA A 105 -6.23 -1.48 -6.12
N GLY A 106 -7.52 -1.19 -6.03
CA GLY A 106 -8.00 0.13 -5.60
C GLY A 106 -7.74 0.39 -4.12
N VAL A 107 -7.78 1.64 -3.71
CA VAL A 107 -7.53 2.07 -2.32
C VAL A 107 -8.83 2.51 -1.68
N ASP A 108 -9.23 1.84 -0.58
CA ASP A 108 -10.23 2.35 0.34
C ASP A 108 -9.57 3.42 1.23
N ARG A 109 -9.82 4.69 0.88
CA ARG A 109 -9.16 5.85 1.52
C ARG A 109 -9.50 5.98 2.99
N LEU A 110 -10.74 5.68 3.39
CA LEU A 110 -11.15 5.79 4.78
C LEU A 110 -10.41 4.78 5.65
N ARG A 111 -10.43 3.51 5.23
CA ARG A 111 -9.73 2.45 5.95
C ARG A 111 -8.22 2.64 5.98
N LEU A 112 -7.64 3.13 4.88
CA LEU A 112 -6.20 3.43 4.84
C LEU A 112 -5.88 4.60 5.78
N GLY A 113 -6.72 5.66 5.83
CA GLY A 113 -6.58 6.78 6.76
C GLY A 113 -6.57 6.30 8.21
N ASP A 114 -7.60 5.54 8.61
CA ASP A 114 -7.72 4.97 9.96
C ASP A 114 -6.51 4.09 10.34
N LEU A 115 -6.00 3.30 9.38
CA LEU A 115 -4.82 2.47 9.59
C LEU A 115 -3.56 3.31 9.81
N LEU A 116 -3.35 4.35 9.01
CA LEU A 116 -2.19 5.23 9.10
C LEU A 116 -2.17 6.07 10.38
N GLU A 117 -3.35 6.43 10.92
CA GLU A 117 -3.45 7.15 12.20
C GLU A 117 -3.09 6.31 13.43
N GLN A 118 -3.27 5.00 13.35
CA GLN A 118 -2.93 4.07 14.44
C GLN A 118 -1.44 3.79 14.57
N MET A 119 -0.64 4.25 13.59
CA MET A 119 0.79 3.95 13.54
C MET A 119 1.62 5.10 14.09
N ALA A 120 2.35 4.86 15.19
CA ALA A 120 3.42 5.74 15.65
C ALA A 120 4.76 5.24 15.08
N HIS A 121 5.57 6.14 14.52
CA HIS A 121 6.82 5.76 13.86
C HIS A 121 7.99 6.54 14.44
N GLU A 122 9.06 5.83 14.76
CA GLU A 122 10.32 6.40 15.21
C GLU A 122 11.32 6.56 14.05
N ASP A 123 11.22 5.73 13.01
CA ASP A 123 12.13 5.75 11.87
C ASP A 123 11.72 6.76 10.79
N GLN A 124 12.65 7.65 10.43
CA GLN A 124 12.43 8.72 9.45
C GLN A 124 12.12 8.19 8.04
N ALA A 125 12.73 7.08 7.62
CA ALA A 125 12.50 6.53 6.28
C ALA A 125 11.12 5.89 6.17
N THR A 126 10.66 5.23 7.24
CA THR A 126 9.30 4.70 7.35
C THR A 126 8.28 5.84 7.36
N GLN A 127 8.52 6.92 8.12
CA GLN A 127 7.67 8.10 8.10
C GLN A 127 7.54 8.69 6.68
N ALA A 128 8.67 8.85 5.97
CA ALA A 128 8.66 9.37 4.60
C ALA A 128 7.88 8.48 3.62
N LEU A 129 7.92 7.15 3.80
CA LEU A 129 7.11 6.22 3.01
C LEU A 129 5.62 6.41 3.29
N LEU A 130 5.22 6.52 4.57
CA LEU A 130 3.81 6.66 4.95
C LEU A 130 3.23 8.00 4.51
N GLU A 131 4.02 9.08 4.58
CA GLU A 131 3.61 10.37 4.01
C GLU A 131 3.45 10.29 2.47
N GLN A 132 4.31 9.51 1.79
CA GLN A 132 4.13 9.26 0.36
C GLN A 132 2.84 8.46 0.08
N ILE A 133 2.55 7.42 0.88
CA ILE A 133 1.31 6.64 0.76
C ILE A 133 0.08 7.53 0.98
N LYS A 134 0.11 8.42 1.98
CA LYS A 134 -0.95 9.42 2.21
C LYS A 134 -1.12 10.35 1.00
N ALA A 135 -0.02 10.83 0.44
CA ALA A 135 -0.04 11.71 -0.72
C ALA A 135 -0.63 11.01 -1.95
N ASP A 136 -0.18 9.80 -2.26
CA ASP A 136 -0.62 9.01 -3.42
C ASP A 136 -2.10 8.61 -3.29
N ALA A 137 -2.57 8.35 -2.07
CA ALA A 137 -3.97 8.08 -1.78
C ALA A 137 -4.86 9.36 -1.73
N GLY A 138 -4.26 10.56 -1.85
CA GLY A 138 -4.99 11.83 -1.73
C GLY A 138 -5.48 12.13 -0.31
N LEU A 139 -4.78 11.63 0.70
CA LEU A 139 -5.09 11.82 2.13
C LEU A 139 -4.32 13.00 2.76
N MET A 140 -3.51 13.73 1.99
CA MET A 140 -2.77 14.88 2.48
C MET A 140 -3.71 16.01 2.91
N GLY A 141 -3.59 16.41 4.17
CA GLY A 141 -4.44 17.47 4.76
C GLY A 141 -5.76 16.98 5.34
N ILE A 142 -6.06 15.68 5.27
CA ILE A 142 -7.18 15.07 5.97
C ILE A 142 -6.67 14.64 7.35
N THR A 143 -6.81 15.47 8.34
CA THR A 143 -6.64 15.07 9.74
C THR A 143 -7.98 14.49 10.21
N HIS A 144 -8.04 13.16 10.34
CA HIS A 144 -9.12 12.50 11.06
C HIS A 144 -8.88 12.68 12.57
N GLY A 145 -9.13 13.87 13.07
CA GLY A 145 -9.28 14.06 14.50
C GLY A 145 -10.59 13.40 14.97
N PRO A 146 -10.70 13.01 16.25
CA PRO A 146 -12.00 12.61 16.79
C PRO A 146 -12.99 13.72 16.47
N TYR A 147 -14.17 13.33 15.96
CA TYR A 147 -15.24 14.25 15.60
C TYR A 147 -15.53 15.13 16.82
N ASP A 148 -14.96 16.33 16.84
CA ASP A 148 -15.20 17.29 17.91
C ASP A 148 -16.29 18.25 17.44
N ASP A 149 -17.52 17.98 17.87
CA ASP A 149 -18.68 18.83 17.58
C ASP A 149 -18.43 20.29 17.98
N ARG A 150 -17.43 20.57 18.84
CA ARG A 150 -17.04 21.93 19.25
C ARG A 150 -16.29 22.70 18.16
N LEU A 151 -15.73 22.04 17.15
CA LEU A 151 -15.08 22.71 16.01
C LEU A 151 -16.08 23.35 15.03
N LEU A 152 -17.39 23.04 15.14
CA LEU A 152 -18.44 23.65 14.33
C LEU A 152 -18.98 24.97 14.92
N GLU A 153 -18.64 25.32 16.17
CA GLU A 153 -19.19 26.50 16.86
C GLU A 153 -18.35 27.78 16.72
N GLU A 154 -17.09 27.72 16.22
CA GLU A 154 -16.22 28.90 16.22
C GLU A 154 -15.40 29.09 14.93
N ILE A 155 -15.98 28.91 13.76
CA ILE A 155 -15.34 29.43 12.55
C ILE A 155 -15.82 30.87 12.35
N ASP A 156 -15.03 31.82 12.83
CA ASP A 156 -15.25 33.22 12.55
C ASP A 156 -15.01 33.51 11.08
N ALA A 157 -16.06 33.78 10.33
CA ALA A 157 -16.04 34.02 8.88
C ALA A 157 -15.07 35.14 8.48
N ASP A 158 -14.80 36.09 9.40
CA ASP A 158 -13.90 37.23 9.13
C ASP A 158 -12.41 36.88 9.20
N THR A 159 -12.04 35.67 9.68
CA THR A 159 -10.65 35.22 9.79
C THR A 159 -10.25 34.22 8.70
N LEU A 160 -11.15 33.83 7.82
CA LEU A 160 -10.85 32.89 6.73
C LEU A 160 -10.02 33.55 5.63
N PRO A 161 -8.87 32.98 5.22
CA PRO A 161 -8.14 33.52 4.08
C PRO A 161 -8.98 33.36 2.79
N GLU A 162 -8.80 34.30 1.83
CA GLU A 162 -9.52 34.35 0.54
C GLU A 162 -9.28 33.15 -0.40
N ARG A 163 -8.92 31.98 0.14
CA ARG A 163 -8.68 30.75 -0.64
C ARG A 163 -9.85 29.79 -0.51
N PRO A 164 -10.26 29.13 -1.60
CA PRO A 164 -11.31 28.12 -1.53
C PRO A 164 -10.90 26.94 -0.64
N TYR A 165 -11.75 26.55 0.28
CA TYR A 165 -11.61 25.34 1.08
C TYR A 165 -12.41 24.21 0.45
N TRP A 166 -11.86 23.02 0.49
CA TRP A 166 -12.55 21.81 0.06
C TRP A 166 -12.97 21.02 1.29
N VAL A 167 -14.26 20.75 1.40
CA VAL A 167 -14.82 19.85 2.42
C VAL A 167 -15.20 18.55 1.72
N LEU A 168 -14.56 17.45 2.08
CA LEU A 168 -14.94 16.12 1.61
C LEU A 168 -15.90 15.49 2.61
N MET A 169 -17.11 15.14 2.17
CA MET A 169 -18.06 14.38 2.96
C MET A 169 -18.29 13.02 2.32
N ALA A 170 -18.08 11.94 3.09
CA ALA A 170 -18.51 10.61 2.69
C ALA A 170 -19.93 10.35 3.18
N VAL A 171 -20.88 10.22 2.26
CA VAL A 171 -22.26 9.89 2.58
C VAL A 171 -22.52 8.43 2.17
N PRO A 172 -22.88 7.53 3.10
CA PRO A 172 -23.25 6.17 2.76
C PRO A 172 -24.40 6.14 1.74
N VAL A 173 -24.35 5.20 0.79
CA VAL A 173 -25.32 5.12 -0.32
C VAL A 173 -26.77 5.04 0.16
N ASP A 174 -27.01 4.32 1.24
CA ASP A 174 -28.33 4.19 1.89
C ASP A 174 -28.85 5.51 2.50
N LYS A 175 -27.96 6.48 2.77
CA LYS A 175 -28.27 7.80 3.34
C LYS A 175 -28.26 8.93 2.31
N MET A 176 -27.88 8.67 1.06
CA MET A 176 -27.80 9.71 0.01
C MET A 176 -29.14 10.41 -0.25
N LEU A 177 -30.27 9.69 -0.19
CA LEU A 177 -31.60 10.27 -0.35
C LEU A 177 -31.93 11.26 0.77
N ALA A 178 -31.50 10.98 1.99
CA ALA A 178 -31.71 11.87 3.14
C ALA A 178 -30.75 13.08 3.13
N ALA A 179 -29.56 12.92 2.56
CA ALA A 179 -28.57 14.00 2.44
C ALA A 179 -28.88 14.99 1.31
N LYS A 180 -29.67 14.59 0.31
CA LYS A 180 -29.97 15.43 -0.86
C LYS A 180 -30.52 16.82 -0.54
N PRO A 181 -31.49 17.00 0.36
CA PRO A 181 -31.97 18.34 0.73
C PRO A 181 -30.87 19.23 1.31
N LEU A 182 -30.01 18.70 2.15
CA LEU A 182 -28.86 19.40 2.73
C LEU A 182 -27.86 19.86 1.66
N LEU A 183 -27.56 19.01 0.69
CA LEU A 183 -26.67 19.34 -0.43
C LEU A 183 -27.24 20.45 -1.32
N GLU A 184 -28.55 20.47 -1.52
CA GLU A 184 -29.22 21.54 -2.28
C GLU A 184 -29.23 22.89 -1.47
N GLU A 185 -29.36 22.84 -0.17
CA GLU A 185 -29.24 24.01 0.68
C GLU A 185 -27.82 24.61 0.65
N ILE A 186 -26.80 23.76 0.71
CA ILE A 186 -25.38 24.16 0.58
C ILE A 186 -25.12 24.79 -0.78
N LYS A 187 -25.67 24.24 -1.87
CA LYS A 187 -25.57 24.82 -3.21
C LYS A 187 -26.28 26.18 -3.31
N ALA A 188 -27.43 26.33 -2.64
CA ALA A 188 -28.18 27.59 -2.61
C ALA A 188 -27.42 28.75 -1.94
N GLN A 189 -26.45 28.44 -1.08
CA GLN A 189 -25.52 29.39 -0.47
C GLN A 189 -24.32 29.75 -1.37
N GLY A 190 -24.30 29.28 -2.63
CA GLY A 190 -23.23 29.57 -3.57
C GLY A 190 -22.01 28.63 -3.47
N ILE A 191 -22.09 27.57 -2.65
CA ILE A 191 -21.01 26.60 -2.47
C ILE A 191 -21.07 25.58 -3.57
N ARG A 192 -19.95 25.38 -4.26
CA ARG A 192 -19.84 24.37 -5.33
C ARG A 192 -19.78 22.97 -4.72
N VAL A 193 -20.76 22.15 -5.05
CA VAL A 193 -20.81 20.74 -4.61
C VAL A 193 -20.57 19.84 -5.82
N GLU A 194 -19.53 19.04 -5.77
CA GLU A 194 -19.23 17.97 -6.74
C GLU A 194 -19.51 16.62 -6.09
N ILE A 195 -20.32 15.79 -6.74
CA ILE A 195 -20.64 14.45 -6.29
C ILE A 195 -19.91 13.51 -7.23
N SER A 196 -18.94 12.74 -6.72
CA SER A 196 -18.30 11.66 -7.45
C SER A 196 -18.81 10.33 -6.92
N ASP A 197 -19.24 9.46 -7.81
CA ASP A 197 -19.52 8.08 -7.50
C ASP A 197 -18.16 7.37 -7.36
N VAL A 198 -17.88 6.87 -6.17
CA VAL A 198 -16.69 6.05 -5.92
C VAL A 198 -17.17 4.61 -6.01
N GLY A 199 -17.20 4.08 -7.25
CA GLY A 199 -17.47 2.67 -7.54
C GLY A 199 -16.30 1.78 -7.18
#